data_caa152bbe7696723a0d92e5177648ba1
#
_entry.id   caa152bbe7696723a0d92e5177648ba1
#
_cell.length_a   1.000
_cell.length_b   1.000
_cell.length_c   1.000
_cell.angle_alpha   90.00
_cell.angle_beta   90.00
_cell.angle_gamma   90.00
#
_symmetry.space_group_name_H-M   'P 1'
#
loop_
_entity.id
_entity.type
_entity.pdbx_description
1 polymer ?
#
loop_
_entity_poly.entity_id
_entity_poly.type
_entity_poly.pdbx_seq_one_letter_code
_entity_poly.pdbx_strand_id
1 'polypeptide(L)'
;MTNPIIRVSHLTYRYPSAKRAVIDDLSFTIARGETVALMGVNGSGKSTLVRMLCALTAPTAGSIEVAGVPVASTGKRGRNVRPKSANRKQLAQLRRHVGYVMQHPEHQLFADTVAEDVAYGPRNQGLGETEVADRVRESLELLHIGHLADRSPFDLSGGQQRLAAIAGVLACNPDVLIMDEPTASLDAQAKKRIHELLRTLKSRGVTVLIITHDREEAEQIADRVVRMPIAAPASGGPVTATVTEPAVSSNGPAHSVIHRLDPRVKMVGFLAAMFTMFAVNTPTQLALGIAITLAVIAAARLNPLRVLESIHPILI
;
A
#
# COMPACT_ATOMS: atom_id res chain seq x y z
N MET A 1 -19.59 25.55 4.26
CA MET A 1 -19.30 24.16 3.82
C MET A 1 -17.87 24.15 3.31
N THR A 2 -16.96 23.48 4.00
CA THR A 2 -15.55 23.38 3.59
C THR A 2 -15.45 22.56 2.30
N ASN A 3 -14.83 23.16 1.27
CA ASN A 3 -14.63 22.45 0.00
C ASN A 3 -13.66 21.27 0.24
N PRO A 4 -14.04 20.01 -0.04
CA PRO A 4 -13.17 18.85 0.18
C PRO A 4 -11.93 18.93 -0.71
N ILE A 5 -10.77 18.53 -0.14
CA ILE A 5 -9.50 18.49 -0.88
C ILE A 5 -9.38 17.19 -1.71
N ILE A 6 -10.02 16.11 -1.25
CA ILE A 6 -10.16 14.85 -2.01
C ILE A 6 -11.65 14.58 -2.20
N ARG A 7 -12.05 14.31 -3.44
CA ARG A 7 -13.40 13.88 -3.78
C ARG A 7 -13.34 12.66 -4.67
N VAL A 8 -13.99 11.60 -4.23
CA VAL A 8 -14.16 10.34 -4.97
C VAL A 8 -15.65 10.13 -5.13
N SER A 9 -16.10 9.91 -6.38
CA SER A 9 -17.52 9.75 -6.68
C SER A 9 -17.76 8.56 -7.62
N HIS A 10 -18.59 7.62 -7.17
CA HIS A 10 -19.00 6.42 -7.92
C HIS A 10 -17.83 5.67 -8.54
N LEU A 11 -16.71 5.57 -7.79
CA LEU A 11 -15.47 4.98 -8.28
C LEU A 11 -15.59 3.48 -8.41
N THR A 12 -15.31 2.98 -9.61
CA THR A 12 -15.24 1.54 -9.88
C THR A 12 -13.92 1.23 -10.57
N TYR A 13 -13.25 0.16 -10.09
CA TYR A 13 -12.04 -0.33 -10.73
C TYR A 13 -12.04 -1.86 -10.84
N ARG A 14 -11.70 -2.34 -12.05
CA ARG A 14 -11.55 -3.75 -12.36
C ARG A 14 -10.23 -3.97 -13.11
N TYR A 15 -9.40 -4.89 -12.62
CA TYR A 15 -8.21 -5.32 -13.34
C TYR A 15 -8.59 -6.00 -14.67
N PRO A 16 -7.78 -5.85 -15.75
CA PRO A 16 -8.07 -6.46 -17.05
C PRO A 16 -8.30 -7.96 -17.01
N SER A 17 -7.55 -8.68 -16.16
CA SER A 17 -7.63 -10.14 -15.96
C SER A 17 -8.69 -10.56 -14.96
N ALA A 18 -9.32 -9.64 -14.23
CA ALA A 18 -10.27 -9.97 -13.17
C ALA A 18 -11.71 -10.00 -13.69
N LYS A 19 -12.45 -11.01 -13.26
CA LYS A 19 -13.89 -11.14 -13.57
C LYS A 19 -14.74 -10.14 -12.77
N ARG A 20 -14.24 -9.63 -11.63
CA ARG A 20 -14.96 -8.74 -10.69
C ARG A 20 -14.22 -7.43 -10.48
N ALA A 21 -14.98 -6.39 -10.15
CA ALA A 21 -14.40 -5.13 -9.69
C ALA A 21 -13.74 -5.34 -8.31
N VAL A 22 -12.56 -4.74 -8.12
CA VAL A 22 -11.88 -4.68 -6.82
C VAL A 22 -12.43 -3.51 -5.99
N ILE A 23 -12.82 -2.44 -6.66
CA ILE A 23 -13.54 -1.31 -6.06
C ILE A 23 -14.84 -1.17 -6.86
N ASP A 24 -15.97 -1.11 -6.17
CA ASP A 24 -17.29 -1.04 -6.78
C ASP A 24 -18.11 0.07 -6.12
N ASP A 25 -18.47 1.08 -6.92
CA ASP A 25 -19.29 2.25 -6.56
C ASP A 25 -18.85 2.99 -5.25
N LEU A 26 -17.53 3.17 -5.07
CA LEU A 26 -16.98 3.83 -3.89
C LEU A 26 -17.13 5.36 -4.01
N SER A 27 -17.72 5.99 -2.99
CA SER A 27 -17.84 7.45 -2.89
C SER A 27 -17.47 7.92 -1.50
N PHE A 28 -16.55 8.90 -1.42
CA PHE A 28 -16.19 9.59 -0.17
C PHE A 28 -15.51 10.92 -0.47
N THR A 29 -15.40 11.75 0.57
CA THR A 29 -14.67 13.02 0.53
C THR A 29 -13.75 13.14 1.72
N ILE A 30 -12.65 13.90 1.58
CA ILE A 30 -11.76 14.29 2.69
C ILE A 30 -11.68 15.81 2.70
N ALA A 31 -11.92 16.40 3.87
CA ALA A 31 -11.80 17.85 4.06
C ALA A 31 -10.32 18.28 4.11
N ARG A 32 -10.05 19.55 3.82
CA ARG A 32 -8.70 20.11 3.97
C ARG A 32 -8.27 20.09 5.44
N GLY A 33 -7.05 19.64 5.71
CA GLY A 33 -6.49 19.48 7.06
C GLY A 33 -7.04 18.31 7.86
N GLU A 34 -7.92 17.48 7.27
CA GLU A 34 -8.43 16.26 7.91
C GLU A 34 -7.39 15.13 7.83
N THR A 35 -7.20 14.40 8.93
CA THR A 35 -6.43 13.14 8.94
C THR A 35 -7.39 11.96 8.89
N VAL A 36 -7.32 11.17 7.83
CA VAL A 36 -8.24 10.04 7.59
C VAL A 36 -7.45 8.74 7.56
N ALA A 37 -7.89 7.72 8.31
CA ALA A 37 -7.39 6.37 8.19
C ALA A 37 -8.25 5.56 7.23
N LEU A 38 -7.62 4.97 6.21
CA LEU A 38 -8.23 4.05 5.27
C LEU A 38 -7.96 2.61 5.73
N MET A 39 -8.98 1.92 6.18
CA MET A 39 -8.89 0.56 6.68
C MET A 39 -9.63 -0.43 5.77
N GLY A 40 -9.23 -1.68 5.82
CA GLY A 40 -9.89 -2.77 5.09
C GLY A 40 -9.02 -4.02 5.05
N VAL A 41 -9.63 -5.16 4.79
CA VAL A 41 -8.92 -6.44 4.66
C VAL A 41 -7.92 -6.44 3.50
N ASN A 42 -6.96 -7.36 3.53
CA ASN A 42 -6.04 -7.53 2.41
C ASN A 42 -6.82 -7.87 1.13
N GLY A 43 -6.46 -7.21 0.03
CA GLY A 43 -7.17 -7.37 -1.24
C GLY A 43 -8.44 -6.50 -1.40
N SER A 44 -8.83 -5.69 -0.41
CA SER A 44 -10.01 -4.79 -0.52
C SER A 44 -9.82 -3.60 -1.48
N GLY A 45 -8.64 -3.44 -2.08
CA GLY A 45 -8.38 -2.38 -3.07
C GLY A 45 -7.77 -1.10 -2.50
N LYS A 46 -7.30 -1.07 -1.24
CA LYS A 46 -6.67 0.12 -0.63
C LYS A 46 -5.53 0.69 -1.47
N SER A 47 -4.51 -0.12 -1.77
CA SER A 47 -3.37 0.30 -2.58
C SER A 47 -3.77 0.63 -4.03
N THR A 48 -4.82 -0.01 -4.56
CA THR A 48 -5.40 0.33 -5.86
C THR A 48 -6.05 1.72 -5.83
N LEU A 49 -6.80 2.05 -4.78
CA LEU A 49 -7.38 3.37 -4.58
C LEU A 49 -6.28 4.44 -4.50
N VAL A 50 -5.23 4.21 -3.71
CA VAL A 50 -4.09 5.14 -3.60
C VAL A 50 -3.44 5.38 -4.96
N ARG A 51 -3.18 4.33 -5.72
CA ARG A 51 -2.62 4.46 -7.08
C ARG A 51 -3.50 5.32 -7.99
N MET A 52 -4.83 5.24 -7.84
CA MET A 52 -5.74 6.09 -8.59
C MET A 52 -5.74 7.54 -8.08
N LEU A 53 -5.69 7.77 -6.77
CA LEU A 53 -5.56 9.13 -6.18
C LEU A 53 -4.27 9.83 -6.64
N CYS A 54 -3.17 9.08 -6.79
CA CYS A 54 -1.89 9.56 -7.30
C CYS A 54 -1.79 9.59 -8.84
N ALA A 55 -2.88 9.31 -9.57
CA ALA A 55 -2.92 9.21 -11.03
C ALA A 55 -1.95 8.17 -11.64
N LEU A 56 -1.54 7.16 -10.88
CA LEU A 56 -0.70 6.05 -11.35
C LEU A 56 -1.52 4.99 -12.11
N THR A 57 -2.84 4.97 -11.90
CA THR A 57 -3.77 4.04 -12.55
C THR A 57 -5.09 4.77 -12.79
N ALA A 58 -5.69 4.58 -13.96
CA ALA A 58 -7.00 5.15 -14.28
C ALA A 58 -8.13 4.23 -13.78
N PRO A 59 -9.22 4.77 -13.22
CA PRO A 59 -10.39 3.99 -12.85
C PRO A 59 -11.13 3.44 -14.08
N THR A 60 -11.96 2.41 -13.85
CA THR A 60 -12.84 1.88 -14.91
C THR A 60 -14.08 2.76 -15.07
N ALA A 61 -14.61 3.33 -13.98
CA ALA A 61 -15.72 4.27 -13.97
C ALA A 61 -15.63 5.20 -12.75
N GLY A 62 -16.41 6.29 -12.74
CA GLY A 62 -16.44 7.27 -11.66
C GLY A 62 -15.49 8.43 -11.88
N SER A 63 -15.33 9.26 -10.87
CA SER A 63 -14.46 10.45 -10.92
C SER A 63 -13.66 10.62 -9.66
N ILE A 64 -12.46 11.19 -9.81
CA ILE A 64 -11.52 11.52 -8.73
C ILE A 64 -11.03 12.95 -8.95
N GLU A 65 -11.09 13.74 -7.90
CA GLU A 65 -10.52 15.08 -7.83
C GLU A 65 -9.64 15.17 -6.56
N VAL A 66 -8.41 15.64 -6.71
CA VAL A 66 -7.47 15.83 -5.59
C VAL A 66 -6.85 17.21 -5.70
N ALA A 67 -6.91 17.98 -4.62
CA ALA A 67 -6.42 19.37 -4.56
C ALA A 67 -6.93 20.26 -5.72
N GLY A 68 -8.20 20.10 -6.10
CA GLY A 68 -8.79 20.83 -7.23
C GLY A 68 -8.35 20.32 -8.60
N VAL A 69 -7.50 19.29 -8.68
CA VAL A 69 -7.05 18.69 -9.93
C VAL A 69 -7.93 17.48 -10.27
N PRO A 70 -8.61 17.47 -11.43
CA PRO A 70 -9.35 16.29 -11.87
C PRO A 70 -8.36 15.20 -12.32
N VAL A 71 -8.22 14.18 -11.49
CA VAL A 71 -7.33 13.02 -11.73
C VAL A 71 -7.96 12.07 -12.75
N ALA A 72 -9.26 11.86 -12.62
CA ALA A 72 -10.05 11.10 -13.58
C ALA A 72 -11.49 11.61 -13.58
N SER A 73 -12.11 11.67 -14.75
CA SER A 73 -13.51 12.08 -14.87
C SER A 73 -14.22 11.26 -15.94
N THR A 74 -15.37 10.70 -15.59
CA THR A 74 -16.33 10.25 -16.59
C THR A 74 -17.03 11.47 -17.17
N GLY A 75 -16.97 11.66 -18.50
CA GLY A 75 -17.73 12.70 -19.17
C GLY A 75 -19.23 12.59 -18.82
N LYS A 76 -19.97 13.70 -18.92
CA LYS A 76 -21.37 13.88 -18.46
C LYS A 76 -22.42 12.91 -19.02
N ARG A 77 -22.07 11.87 -19.79
CA ARG A 77 -23.03 10.90 -20.38
C ARG A 77 -22.49 9.48 -20.40
N GLY A 78 -23.14 8.59 -19.64
CA GLY A 78 -23.20 7.15 -19.87
C GLY A 78 -22.26 6.27 -19.03
N ARG A 79 -22.82 5.23 -18.44
CA ARG A 79 -22.14 4.19 -17.62
C ARG A 79 -21.03 3.41 -18.36
N ASN A 80 -20.80 3.65 -19.66
CA ASN A 80 -19.85 2.89 -20.50
C ASN A 80 -18.72 3.73 -21.10
N VAL A 81 -18.52 4.98 -20.66
CA VAL A 81 -17.43 5.81 -21.17
C VAL A 81 -16.23 5.65 -20.21
N ARG A 82 -15.09 5.19 -20.75
CA ARG A 82 -13.84 5.15 -19.97
C ARG A 82 -13.51 6.54 -19.43
N PRO A 83 -13.16 6.68 -18.14
CA PRO A 83 -12.79 7.96 -17.56
C PRO A 83 -11.61 8.56 -18.33
N LYS A 84 -11.68 9.85 -18.59
CA LYS A 84 -10.55 10.59 -19.15
C LYS A 84 -9.53 10.79 -18.03
N SER A 85 -8.34 10.22 -18.21
CA SER A 85 -7.22 10.41 -17.28
C SER A 85 -6.66 11.82 -17.34
N ALA A 86 -6.02 12.26 -16.26
CA ALA A 86 -5.33 13.54 -16.19
C ALA A 86 -4.29 13.68 -17.31
N ASN A 87 -4.24 14.85 -17.93
CA ASN A 87 -3.24 15.17 -18.93
C ASN A 87 -1.89 15.53 -18.28
N ARG A 88 -0.82 15.68 -19.09
CA ARG A 88 0.53 15.94 -18.60
C ARG A 88 0.61 17.18 -17.67
N LYS A 89 -0.12 18.25 -17.99
CA LYS A 89 -0.16 19.48 -17.18
C LYS A 89 -0.85 19.23 -15.83
N GLN A 90 -1.97 18.52 -15.84
CA GLN A 90 -2.69 18.13 -14.62
C GLN A 90 -1.86 17.19 -13.75
N LEU A 91 -1.12 16.23 -14.34
CA LEU A 91 -0.21 15.37 -13.62
C LEU A 91 0.93 16.14 -12.95
N ALA A 92 1.52 17.12 -13.65
CA ALA A 92 2.54 17.98 -13.08
C ALA A 92 2.01 18.81 -11.91
N GLN A 93 0.77 19.34 -12.05
CA GLN A 93 0.09 20.06 -10.98
C GLN A 93 -0.21 19.13 -9.78
N LEU A 94 -0.76 17.93 -10.02
CA LEU A 94 -1.06 16.97 -8.97
C LEU A 94 0.17 16.61 -8.14
N ARG A 95 1.32 16.36 -8.79
CA ARG A 95 2.58 16.00 -8.13
C ARG A 95 3.17 17.10 -7.24
N ARG A 96 2.74 18.36 -7.41
CA ARG A 96 3.11 19.46 -6.51
C ARG A 96 2.29 19.47 -5.23
N HIS A 97 1.06 18.94 -5.29
CA HIS A 97 0.12 18.96 -4.17
C HIS A 97 0.04 17.65 -3.40
N VAL A 98 0.44 16.54 -4.02
CA VAL A 98 0.28 15.20 -3.43
C VAL A 98 1.64 14.56 -3.20
N GLY A 99 1.94 14.27 -1.95
CA GLY A 99 3.04 13.40 -1.53
C GLY A 99 2.54 11.98 -1.30
N TYR A 100 3.26 10.99 -1.78
CA TYR A 100 2.94 9.57 -1.55
C TYR A 100 4.13 8.84 -0.97
N VAL A 101 3.95 8.32 0.24
CA VAL A 101 4.88 7.42 0.93
C VAL A 101 4.39 6.00 0.73
N MET A 102 5.11 5.21 -0.07
CA MET A 102 4.79 3.81 -0.36
C MET A 102 5.06 2.91 0.85
N GLN A 103 4.58 1.68 0.82
CA GLN A 103 4.74 0.67 1.88
C GLN A 103 6.21 0.38 2.23
N HIS A 104 7.11 0.42 1.23
CA HIS A 104 8.56 0.27 1.38
C HIS A 104 9.28 1.48 0.80
N PRO A 105 9.18 2.67 1.45
CA PRO A 105 9.72 3.91 0.90
C PRO A 105 11.26 3.90 0.88
N GLU A 106 11.91 3.10 1.72
CA GLU A 106 13.35 2.90 1.75
C GLU A 106 13.94 2.39 0.41
N HIS A 107 13.15 1.69 -0.39
CA HIS A 107 13.58 1.22 -1.72
C HIS A 107 13.67 2.34 -2.78
N GLN A 108 13.27 3.57 -2.42
CA GLN A 108 13.31 4.72 -3.33
C GLN A 108 14.60 5.54 -3.17
N LEU A 109 15.41 5.25 -2.15
CA LEU A 109 16.66 5.96 -1.90
C LEU A 109 17.71 5.57 -2.95
N PHE A 110 18.39 6.57 -3.53
CA PHE A 110 19.31 6.36 -4.64
C PHE A 110 20.54 7.30 -4.65
N ALA A 111 20.49 8.41 -3.89
CA ALA A 111 21.56 9.40 -3.88
C ALA A 111 22.74 9.00 -2.96
N ASP A 112 23.87 9.68 -3.09
CA ASP A 112 25.06 9.41 -2.30
C ASP A 112 24.89 9.83 -0.84
N THR A 113 24.11 10.90 -0.58
CA THR A 113 23.79 11.38 0.78
C THR A 113 22.28 11.51 1.00
N VAL A 114 21.86 11.46 2.26
CA VAL A 114 20.47 11.70 2.66
C VAL A 114 19.99 13.09 2.22
N ALA A 115 20.85 14.11 2.38
CA ALA A 115 20.50 15.48 1.99
C ALA A 115 20.23 15.60 0.49
N GLU A 116 21.04 14.95 -0.34
CA GLU A 116 20.86 14.94 -1.80
C GLU A 116 19.60 14.19 -2.22
N ASP A 117 19.30 13.07 -1.57
CA ASP A 117 18.08 12.30 -1.83
C ASP A 117 16.84 13.13 -1.51
N VAL A 118 16.82 13.79 -0.34
CA VAL A 118 15.73 14.68 0.09
C VAL A 118 15.61 15.91 -0.82
N ALA A 119 16.73 16.46 -1.34
CA ALA A 119 16.76 17.60 -2.23
C ALA A 119 16.17 17.33 -3.63
N TYR A 120 16.13 16.05 -4.03
CA TYR A 120 15.72 15.67 -5.38
C TYR A 120 14.31 16.14 -5.76
N GLY A 121 13.34 15.96 -4.85
CA GLY A 121 11.96 16.38 -5.07
C GLY A 121 11.83 17.91 -5.29
N PRO A 122 12.29 18.75 -4.35
CA PRO A 122 12.29 20.20 -4.46
C PRO A 122 13.00 20.73 -5.71
N ARG A 123 14.15 20.15 -6.09
CA ARG A 123 14.84 20.51 -7.35
C ARG A 123 13.98 20.22 -8.57
N ASN A 124 13.29 19.07 -8.59
CA ASN A 124 12.36 18.73 -9.68
C ASN A 124 11.11 19.61 -9.72
N GLN A 125 10.77 20.29 -8.62
CA GLN A 125 9.74 21.32 -8.60
C GLN A 125 10.21 22.65 -9.20
N GLY A 126 11.54 22.81 -9.44
CA GLY A 126 12.16 23.99 -10.01
C GLY A 126 12.46 25.07 -8.98
N LEU A 127 12.63 24.70 -7.70
CA LEU A 127 13.01 25.63 -6.62
C LEU A 127 14.48 26.03 -6.72
N GLY A 128 14.83 27.23 -6.24
CA GLY A 128 16.20 27.68 -6.12
C GLY A 128 16.97 26.93 -5.02
N GLU A 129 18.29 26.79 -5.15
CA GLU A 129 19.11 25.99 -4.22
C GLU A 129 19.00 26.43 -2.75
N THR A 130 18.81 27.72 -2.47
CA THR A 130 18.58 28.21 -1.10
C THR A 130 17.30 27.66 -0.53
N GLU A 131 16.20 27.71 -1.28
CA GLU A 131 14.90 27.17 -0.85
C GLU A 131 14.96 25.64 -0.74
N VAL A 132 15.67 24.96 -1.64
CA VAL A 132 15.92 23.52 -1.57
C VAL A 132 16.62 23.17 -0.25
N ALA A 133 17.71 23.89 0.10
CA ALA A 133 18.45 23.66 1.34
C ALA A 133 17.57 23.86 2.59
N ASP A 134 16.71 24.90 2.59
CA ASP A 134 15.77 25.15 3.69
C ASP A 134 14.74 24.02 3.82
N ARG A 135 14.17 23.54 2.71
CA ARG A 135 13.23 22.43 2.68
C ARG A 135 13.84 21.13 3.17
N VAL A 136 15.07 20.83 2.75
CA VAL A 136 15.84 19.66 3.21
C VAL A 136 16.03 19.72 4.72
N ARG A 137 16.57 20.85 5.24
CA ARG A 137 16.81 21.04 6.67
C ARG A 137 15.52 20.86 7.47
N GLU A 138 14.44 21.57 7.10
CA GLU A 138 13.15 21.48 7.79
C GLU A 138 12.60 20.07 7.82
N SER A 139 12.67 19.34 6.70
CA SER A 139 12.14 17.98 6.60
C SER A 139 12.94 16.98 7.45
N LEU A 140 14.25 17.11 7.50
CA LEU A 140 15.12 16.27 8.33
C LEU A 140 14.95 16.57 9.82
N GLU A 141 14.75 17.84 10.20
CA GLU A 141 14.48 18.27 11.57
C GLU A 141 13.14 17.76 12.08
N LEU A 142 12.08 17.81 11.24
CA LEU A 142 10.75 17.29 11.57
C LEU A 142 10.77 15.79 11.95
N LEU A 143 11.71 15.05 11.41
CA LEU A 143 11.88 13.62 11.67
C LEU A 143 13.01 13.30 12.65
N HIS A 144 13.67 14.34 13.20
CA HIS A 144 14.82 14.23 14.11
C HIS A 144 16.00 13.41 13.53
N ILE A 145 16.24 13.55 12.22
CA ILE A 145 17.32 12.88 11.49
C ILE A 145 18.32 13.85 10.83
N GLY A 146 18.34 15.13 11.22
CA GLY A 146 19.27 16.15 10.67
C GLY A 146 20.73 15.73 10.78
N HIS A 147 21.11 14.99 11.83
CA HIS A 147 22.46 14.45 12.04
C HIS A 147 22.86 13.35 11.01
N LEU A 148 21.95 12.89 10.17
CA LEU A 148 22.18 11.90 9.12
C LEU A 148 22.33 12.53 7.72
N ALA A 149 22.21 13.85 7.61
CA ALA A 149 22.16 14.57 6.32
C ALA A 149 23.31 14.20 5.36
N ASP A 150 24.53 14.14 5.89
CA ASP A 150 25.75 13.87 5.10
C ASP A 150 26.09 12.37 5.00
N ARG A 151 25.27 11.48 5.60
CA ARG A 151 25.50 10.04 5.55
C ARG A 151 24.92 9.43 4.28
N SER A 152 25.54 8.35 3.83
CA SER A 152 24.95 7.54 2.77
C SER A 152 23.65 6.88 3.26
N PRO A 153 22.54 6.96 2.49
CA PRO A 153 21.32 6.25 2.82
C PRO A 153 21.53 4.75 3.02
N PHE A 154 22.48 4.17 2.31
CA PHE A 154 22.75 2.72 2.33
C PHE A 154 23.47 2.25 3.60
N ASP A 155 24.07 3.19 4.36
CA ASP A 155 24.72 2.91 5.65
C ASP A 155 23.77 3.06 6.84
N LEU A 156 22.49 3.38 6.59
CA LEU A 156 21.50 3.60 7.61
C LEU A 156 20.76 2.29 7.99
N SER A 157 20.26 2.24 9.22
CA SER A 157 19.30 1.20 9.59
C SER A 157 18.00 1.33 8.77
N GLY A 158 17.26 0.23 8.56
CA GLY A 158 16.01 0.26 7.79
C GLY A 158 14.99 1.29 8.30
N GLY A 159 14.91 1.49 9.63
CA GLY A 159 14.07 2.55 10.20
C GLY A 159 14.55 3.96 9.85
N GLN A 160 15.86 4.21 9.86
CA GLN A 160 16.43 5.49 9.45
C GLN A 160 16.28 5.74 7.94
N GLN A 161 16.47 4.71 7.10
CA GLN A 161 16.20 4.78 5.67
C GLN A 161 14.75 5.17 5.39
N ARG A 162 13.80 4.55 6.09
CA ARG A 162 12.38 4.87 5.97
C ARG A 162 12.09 6.33 6.34
N LEU A 163 12.67 6.85 7.43
CA LEU A 163 12.53 8.24 7.82
C LEU A 163 13.15 9.19 6.78
N ALA A 164 14.31 8.85 6.21
CA ALA A 164 14.94 9.62 5.14
C ALA A 164 14.05 9.69 3.89
N ALA A 165 13.48 8.57 3.47
CA ALA A 165 12.55 8.53 2.34
C ALA A 165 11.26 9.36 2.59
N ILE A 166 10.74 9.33 3.82
CA ILE A 166 9.60 10.18 4.21
C ILE A 166 10.01 11.66 4.16
N ALA A 167 11.23 12.02 4.62
CA ALA A 167 11.74 13.40 4.53
C ALA A 167 11.76 13.90 3.08
N GLY A 168 12.16 13.06 2.11
CA GLY A 168 12.14 13.40 0.70
C GLY A 168 10.75 13.74 0.16
N VAL A 169 9.72 13.07 0.63
CA VAL A 169 8.33 13.39 0.27
C VAL A 169 7.87 14.69 0.95
N LEU A 170 8.23 14.91 2.23
CA LEU A 170 7.86 16.10 2.99
C LEU A 170 8.54 17.37 2.46
N ALA A 171 9.78 17.27 1.96
CA ALA A 171 10.52 18.39 1.38
C ALA A 171 9.80 19.01 0.18
N CYS A 172 8.95 18.23 -0.50
CA CYS A 172 8.08 18.72 -1.57
C CYS A 172 6.93 19.61 -1.06
N ASN A 173 6.72 19.72 0.26
CA ASN A 173 5.65 20.48 0.92
C ASN A 173 4.24 20.20 0.34
N PRO A 174 3.76 18.97 0.39
CA PRO A 174 2.49 18.59 -0.20
C PRO A 174 1.30 19.13 0.62
N ASP A 175 0.19 19.49 -0.04
CA ASP A 175 -1.11 19.78 0.61
C ASP A 175 -1.81 18.51 1.11
N VAL A 176 -1.55 17.39 0.43
CA VAL A 176 -2.09 16.06 0.73
C VAL A 176 -0.95 15.08 0.84
N LEU A 177 -0.82 14.44 1.99
CA LEU A 177 0.13 13.35 2.23
C LEU A 177 -0.62 12.03 2.31
N ILE A 178 -0.24 11.08 1.46
CA ILE A 178 -0.77 9.72 1.47
C ILE A 178 0.35 8.80 1.97
N MET A 179 0.06 7.98 2.98
CA MET A 179 1.04 7.06 3.57
C MET A 179 0.48 5.64 3.62
N ASP A 180 1.20 4.71 3.00
CA ASP A 180 0.79 3.30 2.96
C ASP A 180 1.58 2.51 4.01
N GLU A 181 0.91 2.12 5.10
CA GLU A 181 1.46 1.41 6.26
C GLU A 181 2.76 2.05 6.83
N PRO A 182 2.74 3.34 7.21
CA PRO A 182 3.96 4.08 7.54
C PRO A 182 4.71 3.56 8.76
N THR A 183 4.02 2.86 9.66
CA THR A 183 4.58 2.33 10.93
C THR A 183 4.84 0.84 10.90
N ALA A 184 4.51 0.15 9.81
CA ALA A 184 4.74 -1.29 9.67
C ALA A 184 6.22 -1.63 9.83
N SER A 185 6.53 -2.67 10.62
CA SER A 185 7.89 -3.16 10.86
C SER A 185 8.85 -2.15 11.53
N LEU A 186 8.35 -1.04 12.06
CA LEU A 186 9.15 -0.09 12.83
C LEU A 186 9.21 -0.47 14.31
N ASP A 187 10.33 -0.14 14.96
CA ASP A 187 10.46 -0.20 16.41
C ASP A 187 9.59 0.89 17.10
N ALA A 188 9.45 0.79 18.42
CA ALA A 188 8.61 1.71 19.19
C ALA A 188 9.06 3.18 19.08
N GLN A 189 10.37 3.44 18.96
CA GLN A 189 10.92 4.78 18.87
C GLN A 189 10.62 5.41 17.50
N ALA A 190 10.80 4.65 16.42
CA ALA A 190 10.48 5.12 15.07
C ALA A 190 8.97 5.32 14.89
N LYS A 191 8.12 4.43 15.43
CA LYS A 191 6.66 4.63 15.47
C LYS A 191 6.28 5.93 16.16
N LYS A 192 6.87 6.20 17.33
CA LYS A 192 6.62 7.44 18.07
C LYS A 192 6.95 8.68 17.23
N ARG A 193 8.09 8.67 16.52
CA ARG A 193 8.48 9.78 15.62
C ARG A 193 7.46 10.00 14.49
N ILE A 194 6.95 8.93 13.88
CA ILE A 194 5.90 9.03 12.86
C ILE A 194 4.61 9.63 13.45
N HIS A 195 4.20 9.20 14.65
CA HIS A 195 3.01 9.76 15.29
C HIS A 195 3.18 11.25 15.65
N GLU A 196 4.37 11.66 16.12
CA GLU A 196 4.71 13.07 16.38
C GLU A 196 4.69 13.88 15.08
N LEU A 197 5.27 13.34 14.00
CA LEU A 197 5.19 13.94 12.67
C LEU A 197 3.73 14.16 12.24
N LEU A 198 2.87 13.14 12.33
CA LEU A 198 1.47 13.24 11.92
C LEU A 198 0.70 14.30 12.71
N ARG A 199 0.95 14.42 14.02
CA ARG A 199 0.38 15.51 14.85
C ARG A 199 0.86 16.87 14.40
N THR A 200 2.14 17.01 14.07
CA THR A 200 2.72 18.25 13.56
C THR A 200 2.16 18.64 12.20
N LEU A 201 2.03 17.69 11.28
CA LEU A 201 1.42 17.93 9.96
C LEU A 201 -0.05 18.35 10.08
N LYS A 202 -0.81 17.71 10.97
CA LYS A 202 -2.19 18.09 11.28
C LYS A 202 -2.28 19.53 11.81
N SER A 203 -1.40 19.93 12.75
CA SER A 203 -1.38 21.31 13.27
C SER A 203 -1.00 22.34 12.20
N ARG A 204 -0.27 21.94 11.16
CA ARG A 204 0.07 22.78 9.99
C ARG A 204 -1.03 22.79 8.92
N GLY A 205 -2.14 22.07 9.12
CA GLY A 205 -3.26 22.01 8.18
C GLY A 205 -3.02 21.11 6.96
N VAL A 206 -1.99 20.27 6.98
CA VAL A 206 -1.74 19.28 5.92
C VAL A 206 -2.81 18.19 6.03
N THR A 207 -3.41 17.84 4.90
CA THR A 207 -4.37 16.74 4.84
C THR A 207 -3.63 15.41 4.76
N VAL A 208 -3.98 14.45 5.60
CA VAL A 208 -3.29 13.16 5.63
C VAL A 208 -4.25 12.00 5.40
N LEU A 209 -3.91 11.11 4.48
CA LEU A 209 -4.58 9.83 4.25
C LEU A 209 -3.62 8.70 4.61
N ILE A 210 -3.91 7.96 5.68
CA ILE A 210 -3.09 6.85 6.16
C ILE A 210 -3.80 5.55 5.84
N ILE A 211 -3.11 4.64 5.19
CA ILE A 211 -3.54 3.26 5.05
C ILE A 211 -2.90 2.48 6.20
N THR A 212 -3.72 1.87 7.02
CA THR A 212 -3.25 1.00 8.10
C THR A 212 -4.24 -0.14 8.33
N HIS A 213 -3.74 -1.27 8.81
CA HIS A 213 -4.56 -2.37 9.30
C HIS A 213 -4.61 -2.38 10.85
N ASP A 214 -3.81 -1.52 11.50
CA ASP A 214 -3.78 -1.36 12.94
C ASP A 214 -4.91 -0.40 13.38
N ARG A 215 -5.87 -0.96 14.13
CA ARG A 215 -7.03 -0.21 14.61
C ARG A 215 -6.64 0.79 15.69
N GLU A 216 -5.73 0.42 16.59
CA GLU A 216 -5.31 1.28 17.68
C GLU A 216 -4.56 2.51 17.12
N GLU A 217 -3.70 2.30 16.14
CA GLU A 217 -3.03 3.38 15.42
C GLU A 217 -4.04 4.32 14.76
N ALA A 218 -5.01 3.77 14.02
CA ALA A 218 -6.03 4.57 13.33
C ALA A 218 -6.84 5.43 14.31
N GLU A 219 -7.24 4.88 15.46
CA GLU A 219 -8.01 5.60 16.49
C GLU A 219 -7.18 6.69 17.20
N GLN A 220 -5.86 6.53 17.31
CA GLN A 220 -4.97 7.51 17.96
C GLN A 220 -4.64 8.72 17.10
N ILE A 221 -4.60 8.58 15.77
CA ILE A 221 -4.05 9.60 14.86
C ILE A 221 -5.08 10.17 13.88
N ALA A 222 -6.12 9.43 13.54
CA ALA A 222 -7.10 9.86 12.54
C ALA A 222 -8.31 10.56 13.17
N ASP A 223 -8.82 11.58 12.48
CA ASP A 223 -10.09 12.23 12.82
C ASP A 223 -11.27 11.34 12.46
N ARG A 224 -11.09 10.52 11.43
CA ARG A 224 -12.12 9.64 10.89
C ARG A 224 -11.52 8.40 10.22
N VAL A 225 -12.22 7.28 10.35
CA VAL A 225 -11.87 6.03 9.67
C VAL A 225 -12.80 5.80 8.49
N VAL A 226 -12.24 5.60 7.31
CA VAL A 226 -12.94 5.15 6.11
C VAL A 226 -12.66 3.66 5.92
N ARG A 227 -13.70 2.85 5.87
CA ARG A 227 -13.56 1.40 5.66
C ARG A 227 -13.82 1.05 4.21
N MET A 228 -12.85 0.39 3.59
CA MET A 228 -13.03 -0.17 2.25
C MET A 228 -14.04 -1.33 2.32
N PRO A 229 -15.10 -1.31 1.49
CA PRO A 229 -16.05 -2.41 1.43
C PRO A 229 -15.34 -3.68 0.94
N ILE A 230 -15.69 -4.83 1.51
CA ILE A 230 -15.29 -6.13 0.99
C ILE A 230 -16.08 -6.32 -0.30
N ALA A 231 -15.42 -6.59 -1.42
CA ALA A 231 -16.12 -6.94 -2.66
C ALA A 231 -17.05 -8.12 -2.38
N ALA A 232 -18.36 -7.89 -2.46
CA ALA A 232 -19.36 -8.87 -2.08
C ALA A 232 -19.25 -10.16 -2.90
N PRO A 233 -19.46 -11.35 -2.32
CA PRO A 233 -19.68 -12.56 -3.09
C PRO A 233 -20.95 -12.35 -3.95
N ALA A 234 -20.94 -12.87 -5.19
CA ALA A 234 -21.99 -12.65 -6.18
C ALA A 234 -23.38 -13.16 -5.72
N SER A 235 -24.13 -12.28 -5.09
CA SER A 235 -25.59 -12.35 -5.01
C SER A 235 -26.10 -10.91 -4.98
N GLY A 236 -26.86 -10.54 -6.01
CA GLY A 236 -27.20 -9.15 -6.33
C GLY A 236 -28.01 -8.45 -5.25
N GLY A 237 -27.66 -7.20 -5.01
CA GLY A 237 -28.40 -6.19 -4.29
C GLY A 237 -27.53 -4.95 -4.05
N PRO A 238 -28.06 -3.72 -4.13
CA PRO A 238 -27.29 -2.52 -3.90
C PRO A 238 -26.87 -2.43 -2.43
N VAL A 239 -25.58 -2.35 -2.13
CA VAL A 239 -25.03 -2.19 -0.78
C VAL A 239 -24.92 -0.70 -0.47
N THR A 240 -25.92 -0.19 0.23
CA THR A 240 -25.85 1.10 0.92
C THR A 240 -24.92 0.93 2.13
N ALA A 241 -23.94 1.81 2.29
CA ALA A 241 -23.02 1.82 3.42
C ALA A 241 -23.79 2.10 4.72
N THR A 242 -24.02 1.05 5.51
CA THR A 242 -24.58 1.16 6.85
C THR A 242 -23.50 0.78 7.86
N VAL A 243 -23.26 1.67 8.81
CA VAL A 243 -22.42 1.44 9.99
C VAL A 243 -23.14 0.44 10.90
N THR A 244 -22.65 -0.79 10.98
CA THR A 244 -23.07 -1.73 12.03
C THR A 244 -21.95 -2.75 12.28
N GLU A 245 -21.65 -2.98 13.54
CA GLU A 245 -20.62 -3.92 14.00
C GLU A 245 -20.90 -5.37 13.54
N PRO A 246 -19.86 -6.17 13.25
CA PRO A 246 -20.06 -7.53 12.82
C PRO A 246 -20.10 -8.51 13.99
N ALA A 247 -21.16 -9.32 13.99
CA ALA A 247 -21.16 -10.60 14.68
C ALA A 247 -20.17 -11.55 13.99
N VAL A 248 -19.33 -12.22 14.77
CA VAL A 248 -18.36 -13.22 14.36
C VAL A 248 -19.09 -14.41 13.72
N SER A 249 -18.90 -14.62 12.42
CA SER A 249 -19.23 -15.87 11.73
C SER A 249 -17.95 -16.58 11.32
N SER A 250 -17.68 -17.70 11.99
CA SER A 250 -16.62 -18.63 11.73
C SER A 250 -16.97 -19.52 10.53
N ASN A 251 -16.45 -19.18 9.34
CA ASN A 251 -16.28 -20.14 8.26
C ASN A 251 -14.95 -19.90 7.55
N GLY A 252 -13.89 -20.43 8.16
CA GLY A 252 -12.57 -20.53 7.53
C GLY A 252 -12.51 -21.70 6.54
N PRO A 253 -11.57 -21.68 5.57
CA PRO A 253 -11.37 -22.76 4.62
C PRO A 253 -11.00 -24.05 5.35
N ALA A 254 -11.45 -25.20 4.82
CA ALA A 254 -11.29 -26.52 5.39
C ALA A 254 -9.86 -26.77 5.90
N HIS A 255 -9.72 -26.92 7.20
CA HIS A 255 -8.44 -27.16 7.86
C HIS A 255 -7.88 -28.52 7.47
N SER A 256 -6.79 -28.57 6.69
CA SER A 256 -5.99 -29.78 6.50
C SER A 256 -5.15 -30.02 7.77
N VAL A 257 -4.82 -31.31 8.03
CA VAL A 257 -3.95 -31.70 9.17
C VAL A 257 -2.62 -30.93 9.16
N ILE A 258 -2.08 -30.63 7.96
CA ILE A 258 -0.84 -29.90 7.77
C ILE A 258 -0.97 -28.43 8.20
N HIS A 259 -2.17 -27.83 8.13
CA HIS A 259 -2.39 -26.44 8.57
C HIS A 259 -2.29 -26.26 10.10
N ARG A 260 -2.53 -27.33 10.86
CA ARG A 260 -2.45 -27.36 12.34
C ARG A 260 -1.06 -27.61 12.89
N LEU A 261 -0.09 -27.96 12.04
CA LEU A 261 1.29 -28.17 12.46
C LEU A 261 1.99 -26.83 12.74
N ASP A 262 2.81 -26.81 13.80
CA ASP A 262 3.67 -25.69 14.14
C ASP A 262 4.54 -25.28 12.92
N PRO A 263 4.73 -23.96 12.64
CA PRO A 263 5.59 -23.50 11.56
C PRO A 263 7.00 -24.11 11.55
N ARG A 264 7.56 -24.40 12.72
CA ARG A 264 8.88 -25.01 12.88
C ARG A 264 8.88 -26.44 12.36
N VAL A 265 7.82 -27.21 12.63
CA VAL A 265 7.66 -28.60 12.14
C VAL A 265 7.50 -28.61 10.62
N LYS A 266 6.78 -27.66 10.05
CA LYS A 266 6.67 -27.49 8.59
C LYS A 266 8.01 -27.20 7.93
N MET A 267 8.82 -26.33 8.54
CA MET A 267 10.14 -25.95 8.04
C MET A 267 11.12 -27.14 8.10
N VAL A 268 11.14 -27.88 9.20
CA VAL A 268 11.99 -29.08 9.35
C VAL A 268 11.55 -30.16 8.36
N GLY A 269 10.24 -30.37 8.17
CA GLY A 269 9.70 -31.30 7.19
C GLY A 269 10.09 -30.95 5.76
N PHE A 270 10.03 -29.67 5.40
CA PHE A 270 10.46 -29.19 4.08
C PHE A 270 11.96 -29.39 3.85
N LEU A 271 12.80 -29.03 4.83
CA LEU A 271 14.24 -29.25 4.76
C LEU A 271 14.59 -30.74 4.64
N ALA A 272 13.96 -31.61 5.42
CA ALA A 272 14.16 -33.06 5.32
C ALA A 272 13.76 -33.59 3.93
N ALA A 273 12.65 -33.15 3.35
CA ALA A 273 12.24 -33.50 2.00
C ALA A 273 13.22 -33.01 0.94
N MET A 274 13.78 -31.83 1.11
CA MET A 274 14.80 -31.26 0.22
C MET A 274 16.10 -32.08 0.27
N PHE A 275 16.59 -32.43 1.48
CA PHE A 275 17.79 -33.27 1.65
C PHE A 275 17.61 -34.66 1.07
N THR A 276 16.42 -35.27 1.22
CA THR A 276 16.15 -36.60 0.61
C THR A 276 16.18 -36.55 -0.90
N MET A 277 15.76 -35.44 -1.52
CA MET A 277 15.85 -35.28 -3.00
C MET A 277 17.30 -35.24 -3.51
N PHE A 278 18.24 -34.69 -2.75
CA PHE A 278 19.67 -34.69 -3.12
C PHE A 278 20.36 -36.05 -2.89
N ALA A 279 19.78 -36.93 -2.08
CA ALA A 279 20.35 -38.25 -1.77
C ALA A 279 19.85 -39.36 -2.72
N VAL A 280 19.05 -39.05 -3.72
CA VAL A 280 18.47 -40.01 -4.68
C VAL A 280 19.51 -40.38 -5.73
N ASN A 281 20.06 -41.62 -5.61
CA ASN A 281 21.03 -42.18 -6.56
C ASN A 281 20.53 -43.39 -7.31
N THR A 282 19.30 -43.90 -7.04
CA THR A 282 18.73 -45.07 -7.69
C THR A 282 17.29 -44.81 -8.15
N PRO A 283 16.83 -45.49 -9.25
CA PRO A 283 15.46 -45.32 -9.73
C PRO A 283 14.38 -45.69 -8.70
N THR A 284 14.66 -46.63 -7.81
CA THR A 284 13.76 -47.07 -6.74
C THR A 284 13.58 -45.99 -5.68
N GLN A 285 14.65 -45.27 -5.32
CA GLN A 285 14.60 -44.14 -4.39
C GLN A 285 13.82 -42.93 -5.00
N LEU A 286 13.98 -42.70 -6.31
CA LEU A 286 13.20 -41.69 -7.04
C LEU A 286 11.69 -42.01 -7.01
N ALA A 287 11.30 -43.24 -7.28
CA ALA A 287 9.92 -43.66 -7.24
C ALA A 287 9.30 -43.50 -5.84
N LEU A 288 10.05 -43.82 -4.78
CA LEU A 288 9.63 -43.63 -3.39
C LEU A 288 9.46 -42.15 -3.07
N GLY A 289 10.37 -41.30 -3.49
CA GLY A 289 10.29 -39.83 -3.29
C GLY A 289 9.05 -39.22 -3.96
N ILE A 290 8.75 -39.63 -5.18
CA ILE A 290 7.53 -39.21 -5.90
C ILE A 290 6.27 -39.67 -5.15
N ALA A 291 6.23 -40.93 -4.68
CA ALA A 291 5.10 -41.44 -3.92
C ALA A 291 4.86 -40.67 -2.62
N ILE A 292 5.91 -40.35 -1.87
CA ILE A 292 5.84 -39.53 -0.65
C ILE A 292 5.32 -38.11 -0.97
N THR A 293 5.83 -37.48 -2.03
CA THR A 293 5.38 -36.15 -2.45
C THR A 293 3.90 -36.13 -2.81
N LEU A 294 3.43 -37.10 -3.56
CA LEU A 294 2.02 -37.27 -3.91
C LEU A 294 1.14 -37.49 -2.67
N ALA A 295 1.61 -38.29 -1.71
CA ALA A 295 0.90 -38.51 -0.46
C ALA A 295 0.78 -37.21 0.37
N VAL A 296 1.83 -36.37 0.41
CA VAL A 296 1.81 -35.08 1.10
C VAL A 296 0.84 -34.11 0.40
N ILE A 297 0.83 -34.05 -0.93
CA ILE A 297 -0.11 -33.23 -1.71
C ILE A 297 -1.57 -33.65 -1.43
N ALA A 298 -1.83 -34.96 -1.41
CA ALA A 298 -3.14 -35.48 -1.09
C ALA A 298 -3.58 -35.19 0.36
N ALA A 299 -2.67 -35.37 1.34
CA ALA A 299 -2.92 -35.05 2.74
C ALA A 299 -3.15 -33.54 2.98
N ALA A 300 -2.49 -32.68 2.18
CA ALA A 300 -2.69 -31.24 2.18
C ALA A 300 -4.00 -30.79 1.48
N ARG A 301 -4.70 -31.72 0.81
CA ARG A 301 -5.89 -31.42 -0.03
C ARG A 301 -5.64 -30.40 -1.10
N LEU A 302 -4.42 -30.34 -1.64
CA LEU A 302 -4.05 -29.46 -2.74
C LEU A 302 -4.41 -30.09 -4.07
N ASN A 303 -4.87 -29.29 -5.03
CA ASN A 303 -5.12 -29.77 -6.38
C ASN A 303 -3.77 -29.96 -7.10
N PRO A 304 -3.38 -31.20 -7.51
CA PRO A 304 -2.07 -31.48 -8.10
C PRO A 304 -1.82 -30.74 -9.41
N LEU A 305 -2.86 -30.42 -10.19
CA LEU A 305 -2.74 -29.66 -11.43
C LEU A 305 -2.32 -28.20 -11.17
N ARG A 306 -2.80 -27.57 -10.10
CA ARG A 306 -2.39 -26.20 -9.72
C ARG A 306 -0.96 -26.14 -9.19
N VAL A 307 -0.49 -27.20 -8.54
CA VAL A 307 0.90 -27.32 -8.09
C VAL A 307 1.83 -27.45 -9.30
N LEU A 308 1.45 -28.23 -10.32
CA LEU A 308 2.22 -28.37 -11.56
C LEU A 308 2.30 -27.06 -12.35
N GLU A 309 1.20 -26.33 -12.47
CA GLU A 309 1.16 -25.01 -13.14
C GLU A 309 2.06 -23.97 -12.46
N SER A 310 2.23 -24.03 -11.14
CA SER A 310 3.09 -23.11 -10.40
C SER A 310 4.59 -23.42 -10.53
N ILE A 311 4.96 -24.64 -10.94
CA ILE A 311 6.36 -25.08 -11.11
C ILE A 311 6.83 -24.89 -12.57
N HIS A 312 5.92 -24.84 -13.53
CA HIS A 312 6.21 -24.70 -14.95
C HIS A 312 7.16 -23.51 -15.31
N PRO A 313 7.03 -22.31 -14.69
CA PRO A 313 7.94 -21.19 -14.99
C PRO A 313 9.37 -21.37 -14.48
N ILE A 314 9.64 -22.38 -13.63
CA ILE A 314 10.99 -22.62 -13.05
C ILE A 314 11.76 -23.67 -13.87
N LEU A 315 11.07 -24.40 -14.76
CA LEU A 315 11.64 -25.47 -15.58
C LEU A 315 12.05 -25.01 -17.00
N ILE A 316 11.88 -23.73 -17.34
CA ILE A 316 12.35 -23.07 -18.55
C ILE A 316 13.44 -22.06 -18.19
#